data_602635380f1dfa4c1dea0e79a0893000
#
_entry.id   602635380f1dfa4c1dea0e79a0893000
#
_cell.length_a   1.000
_cell.length_b   1.000
_cell.length_c   1.000
_cell.angle_alpha   90.00
_cell.angle_beta   90.00
_cell.angle_gamma   90.00
#
_symmetry.space_group_name_H-M   'P 1'
#
loop_
_entity.id
_entity.type
_entity.pdbx_description
1 polymer ?
#
loop_
_entity_poly.entity_id
_entity_poly.type
_entity_poly.pdbx_seq_one_letter_code
_entity_poly.pdbx_strand_id
1 'polypeptide(L)'
;MSDRKIINDPVFGFINIPKGLLYDIVCHPLLQRLTRIKQLGLSSAVYPGAQHTRFQHSLGAFHLMSETIKHLTAKGNFIFDSEAEAVQAAILLHDIGHGPFSHVLENTLAGGVSHEEISLMLMERMNKDMKGQLNLAIQIFKDEYPKKFLHQLVSGQLDMDRLDYLRRDSFYTGVSEGNIGSAGIIKMLDVKDDHLVVESKGIYSIENFLMSRRLMYWQVYLHKTSVASEKMLVNTLTRAKELALRGVELFASPALRFFLYHPIDKKEFYNSPDCLENFIQLDDNDIWTALKVWSNHSDVVLSTLSRGMINRKLFKVEVTSSSITKARKEEILSRISKQLNINKKEAKYFLSISSIENNMYKKEDDSIEIIYKDGSTRDIAKASDMLNISLLSRKVKKYYICYLRSENDGH
;
A
#
# COMPACT_ATOMS: atom_id res chain seq x y z
N MET A 1 29.79 22.81 -7.99
CA MET A 1 29.24 21.55 -7.38
C MET A 1 27.94 21.22 -8.08
N SER A 2 27.63 19.95 -8.31
CA SER A 2 26.37 19.56 -8.99
C SER A 2 25.15 20.06 -8.22
N ASP A 3 24.19 20.71 -8.92
CA ASP A 3 22.96 21.23 -8.32
C ASP A 3 21.92 20.13 -8.04
N ARG A 4 22.31 18.87 -8.13
CA ARG A 4 21.43 17.72 -7.95
C ARG A 4 22.18 16.53 -7.32
N LYS A 5 21.41 15.70 -6.59
CA LYS A 5 21.85 14.38 -6.11
C LYS A 5 21.36 13.31 -7.09
N ILE A 6 22.22 12.34 -7.38
CA ILE A 6 21.88 11.20 -8.24
C ILE A 6 21.72 9.97 -7.35
N ILE A 7 20.63 9.24 -7.53
CA ILE A 7 20.36 7.95 -6.87
C ILE A 7 20.17 6.88 -7.94
N ASN A 8 20.82 5.73 -7.79
CA ASN A 8 20.62 4.57 -8.65
C ASN A 8 19.36 3.83 -8.22
N ASP A 9 18.43 3.64 -9.16
CA ASP A 9 17.22 2.84 -8.98
C ASP A 9 17.22 1.69 -10.00
N PRO A 10 16.94 0.44 -9.58
CA PRO A 10 17.02 -0.70 -10.49
C PRO A 10 15.92 -0.73 -11.55
N VAL A 11 14.82 0.05 -11.37
CA VAL A 11 13.68 0.09 -12.29
C VAL A 11 13.82 1.22 -13.30
N PHE A 12 14.29 2.41 -12.85
CA PHE A 12 14.33 3.63 -13.67
C PHE A 12 15.75 4.11 -13.98
N GLY A 13 16.79 3.45 -13.45
CA GLY A 13 18.17 3.88 -13.61
C GLY A 13 18.52 5.06 -12.71
N PHE A 14 18.95 6.18 -13.28
CA PHE A 14 19.41 7.33 -12.49
C PHE A 14 18.25 8.30 -12.18
N ILE A 15 17.89 8.40 -10.91
CA ILE A 15 16.94 9.38 -10.41
C ILE A 15 17.71 10.63 -9.97
N ASN A 16 17.35 11.80 -10.51
CA ASN A 16 17.96 13.08 -10.20
C ASN A 16 17.07 13.87 -9.25
N ILE A 17 17.59 14.20 -8.08
CA ILE A 17 16.89 15.00 -7.06
C ILE A 17 17.53 16.39 -7.02
N PRO A 18 16.77 17.46 -7.34
CA PRO A 18 17.25 18.83 -7.20
C PRO A 18 17.63 19.12 -5.75
N LYS A 19 18.67 19.94 -5.54
CA LYS A 19 18.98 20.49 -4.21
C LYS A 19 17.89 21.46 -3.77
N GLY A 20 17.80 21.69 -2.47
CA GLY A 20 16.76 22.49 -1.84
C GLY A 20 15.66 21.62 -1.28
N LEU A 21 14.40 22.09 -1.30
CA LEU A 21 13.26 21.47 -0.63
C LEU A 21 13.15 19.97 -0.88
N LEU A 22 13.22 19.54 -2.14
CA LEU A 22 13.05 18.12 -2.51
C LEU A 22 14.17 17.23 -1.93
N TYR A 23 15.40 17.72 -1.94
CA TYR A 23 16.52 16.99 -1.33
C TYR A 23 16.40 16.95 0.20
N ASP A 24 15.97 18.05 0.82
CA ASP A 24 15.77 18.13 2.26
C ASP A 24 14.65 17.17 2.71
N ILE A 25 13.57 17.06 1.93
CA ILE A 25 12.51 16.05 2.14
C ILE A 25 13.09 14.65 2.06
N VAL A 26 13.89 14.34 1.03
CA VAL A 26 14.49 13.01 0.86
C VAL A 26 15.42 12.66 2.04
N CYS A 27 16.14 13.62 2.57
CA CYS A 27 17.03 13.41 3.73
C CYS A 27 16.28 13.42 5.08
N HIS A 28 15.02 13.84 5.12
CA HIS A 28 14.29 13.98 6.37
C HIS A 28 14.04 12.63 7.06
N PRO A 29 14.23 12.51 8.39
CA PRO A 29 14.09 11.26 9.13
C PRO A 29 12.74 10.56 8.91
N LEU A 30 11.65 11.32 8.78
CA LEU A 30 10.30 10.77 8.53
C LEU A 30 10.22 10.04 7.19
N LEU A 31 10.84 10.55 6.13
CA LEU A 31 10.89 9.83 4.84
C LEU A 31 11.91 8.70 4.88
N GLN A 32 13.07 8.89 5.52
CA GLN A 32 14.10 7.86 5.67
C GLN A 32 13.60 6.62 6.43
N ARG A 33 12.59 6.76 7.29
CA ARG A 33 11.90 5.64 7.94
C ARG A 33 11.39 4.60 6.92
N LEU A 34 10.93 5.05 5.76
CA LEU A 34 10.40 4.18 4.70
C LEU A 34 11.45 3.22 4.11
N THR A 35 12.75 3.45 4.34
CA THR A 35 13.82 2.51 3.97
C THR A 35 13.75 1.18 4.74
N ARG A 36 13.03 1.14 5.85
CA ARG A 36 12.86 -0.02 6.74
C ARG A 36 11.47 -0.64 6.69
N ILE A 37 10.61 -0.15 5.77
CA ILE A 37 9.24 -0.65 5.55
C ILE A 37 9.13 -1.17 4.12
N LYS A 38 8.85 -2.46 3.97
CA LYS A 38 8.71 -3.10 2.66
C LYS A 38 7.40 -2.68 1.99
N GLN A 39 7.48 -2.43 0.66
CA GLN A 39 6.33 -2.06 -0.16
C GLN A 39 5.25 -3.14 -0.15
N LEU A 40 5.64 -4.39 -0.40
CA LEU A 40 4.71 -5.52 -0.52
C LEU A 40 4.58 -6.34 0.78
N GLY A 41 5.05 -5.83 1.91
CA GLY A 41 4.89 -6.46 3.22
C GLY A 41 5.25 -7.96 3.23
N LEU A 42 4.24 -8.82 3.43
CA LEU A 42 4.42 -10.27 3.54
C LEU A 42 4.41 -11.01 2.19
N SER A 43 4.27 -10.34 1.07
CA SER A 43 4.29 -10.98 -0.26
C SER A 43 5.62 -11.65 -0.59
N SER A 44 6.70 -11.30 0.12
CA SER A 44 7.99 -12.02 0.04
C SER A 44 7.89 -13.50 0.44
N ALA A 45 6.85 -13.93 1.14
CA ALA A 45 6.54 -15.33 1.37
C ALA A 45 6.20 -16.12 0.09
N VAL A 46 5.78 -15.41 -0.98
CA VAL A 46 5.50 -15.96 -2.30
C VAL A 46 6.59 -15.59 -3.29
N TYR A 47 6.95 -14.31 -3.30
CA TYR A 47 7.91 -13.70 -4.22
C TYR A 47 9.17 -13.30 -3.45
N PRO A 48 10.19 -14.17 -3.35
CA PRO A 48 11.39 -13.89 -2.53
C PRO A 48 12.14 -12.62 -2.94
N GLY A 49 12.03 -12.21 -4.21
CA GLY A 49 12.60 -10.97 -4.73
C GLY A 49 11.86 -9.70 -4.28
N ALA A 50 10.64 -9.80 -3.75
CA ALA A 50 9.83 -8.66 -3.31
C ALA A 50 10.35 -8.08 -1.98
N GLN A 51 11.56 -7.49 -2.02
CA GLN A 51 12.26 -6.93 -0.86
C GLN A 51 12.37 -5.41 -0.91
N HIS A 52 11.91 -4.77 -1.97
CA HIS A 52 11.94 -3.32 -2.14
C HIS A 52 11.10 -2.60 -1.08
N THR A 53 11.52 -1.39 -0.79
CA THR A 53 10.96 -0.58 0.29
C THR A 53 10.05 0.51 -0.25
N ARG A 54 9.21 1.07 0.63
CA ARG A 54 8.38 2.24 0.31
C ARG A 54 9.21 3.46 -0.05
N PHE A 55 10.42 3.59 0.49
CA PHE A 55 11.35 4.64 0.10
C PHE A 55 11.73 4.55 -1.38
N GLN A 56 12.05 3.35 -1.89
CA GLN A 56 12.35 3.14 -3.31
C GLN A 56 11.14 3.46 -4.20
N HIS A 57 9.92 3.08 -3.75
CA HIS A 57 8.69 3.44 -4.43
C HIS A 57 8.48 4.96 -4.46
N SER A 58 8.58 5.67 -3.34
CA SER A 58 8.45 7.13 -3.30
C SER A 58 9.43 7.84 -4.26
N LEU A 59 10.67 7.37 -4.34
CA LEU A 59 11.65 7.90 -5.29
C LEU A 59 11.28 7.62 -6.75
N GLY A 60 10.75 6.44 -7.05
CA GLY A 60 10.31 6.10 -8.40
C GLY A 60 9.09 6.88 -8.84
N ALA A 61 8.10 7.02 -7.96
CA ALA A 61 6.93 7.87 -8.19
C ALA A 61 7.33 9.34 -8.41
N PHE A 62 8.28 9.85 -7.63
CA PHE A 62 8.89 11.17 -7.83
C PHE A 62 9.57 11.29 -9.21
N HIS A 63 10.31 10.28 -9.64
CA HIS A 63 10.95 10.29 -10.97
C HIS A 63 9.89 10.42 -12.08
N LEU A 64 8.84 9.61 -12.02
CA LEU A 64 7.76 9.65 -13.00
C LEU A 64 7.03 11.01 -12.96
N MET A 65 6.79 11.58 -11.77
CA MET A 65 6.21 12.91 -11.61
C MET A 65 7.08 13.98 -12.29
N SER A 66 8.40 13.91 -12.08
CA SER A 66 9.35 14.86 -12.70
C SER A 66 9.32 14.80 -14.23
N GLU A 67 9.25 13.58 -14.79
CA GLU A 67 9.14 13.40 -16.25
C GLU A 67 7.76 13.87 -16.78
N THR A 68 6.69 13.65 -16.01
CA THR A 68 5.34 14.09 -16.37
C THR A 68 5.22 15.60 -16.38
N ILE A 69 5.72 16.30 -15.36
CA ILE A 69 5.70 17.77 -15.31
C ILE A 69 6.50 18.36 -16.48
N LYS A 70 7.70 17.86 -16.78
CA LYS A 70 8.48 18.29 -17.94
C LYS A 70 7.71 18.09 -19.25
N HIS A 71 7.04 16.93 -19.40
CA HIS A 71 6.25 16.63 -20.59
C HIS A 71 5.07 17.59 -20.76
N LEU A 72 4.26 17.77 -19.71
CA LEU A 72 3.09 18.65 -19.75
C LEU A 72 3.49 20.10 -20.01
N THR A 73 4.56 20.60 -19.39
CA THR A 73 5.09 21.94 -19.65
C THR A 73 5.57 22.08 -21.10
N ALA A 74 6.27 21.09 -21.66
CA ALA A 74 6.72 21.07 -23.05
C ALA A 74 5.56 21.06 -24.06
N LYS A 75 4.39 20.53 -23.66
CA LYS A 75 3.13 20.59 -24.46
C LYS A 75 2.44 21.95 -24.39
N GLY A 76 2.91 22.88 -23.58
CA GLY A 76 2.34 24.22 -23.44
C GLY A 76 1.37 24.38 -22.26
N ASN A 77 1.22 23.35 -21.41
CA ASN A 77 0.45 23.49 -20.20
C ASN A 77 1.21 24.36 -19.19
N PHE A 78 0.58 25.42 -18.72
CA PHE A 78 1.22 26.37 -17.83
C PHE A 78 1.27 25.82 -16.39
N ILE A 79 2.49 25.54 -15.92
CA ILE A 79 2.77 25.04 -14.58
C ILE A 79 3.86 25.95 -13.98
N PHE A 80 3.56 26.64 -12.86
CA PHE A 80 4.55 27.43 -12.15
C PHE A 80 5.65 26.54 -11.54
N ASP A 81 6.86 27.06 -11.41
CA ASP A 81 7.97 26.35 -10.75
C ASP A 81 7.59 25.89 -9.32
N SER A 82 6.86 26.75 -8.59
CA SER A 82 6.33 26.42 -7.26
C SER A 82 5.31 25.28 -7.26
N GLU A 83 4.46 25.21 -8.30
CA GLU A 83 3.51 24.09 -8.47
C GLU A 83 4.25 22.78 -8.81
N ALA A 84 5.25 22.88 -9.69
CA ALA A 84 6.09 21.75 -10.07
C ALA A 84 6.84 21.17 -8.85
N GLU A 85 7.45 22.01 -8.03
CA GLU A 85 8.12 21.59 -6.80
C GLU A 85 7.13 21.02 -5.77
N ALA A 86 5.95 21.66 -5.62
CA ALA A 86 4.94 21.23 -4.67
C ALA A 86 4.33 19.86 -5.02
N VAL A 87 4.00 19.60 -6.30
CA VAL A 87 3.45 18.29 -6.71
C VAL A 87 4.51 17.18 -6.60
N GLN A 88 5.78 17.50 -6.85
CA GLN A 88 6.91 16.59 -6.63
C GLN A 88 7.10 16.29 -5.13
N ALA A 89 6.94 17.28 -4.26
CA ALA A 89 6.94 17.08 -2.81
C ALA A 89 5.74 16.24 -2.36
N ALA A 90 4.55 16.50 -2.90
CA ALA A 90 3.34 15.74 -2.58
C ALA A 90 3.50 14.25 -2.91
N ILE A 91 4.00 13.91 -4.10
CA ILE A 91 4.22 12.50 -4.49
C ILE A 91 5.37 11.84 -3.70
N LEU A 92 6.40 12.55 -3.29
CA LEU A 92 7.43 12.01 -2.39
C LEU A 92 6.84 11.59 -1.03
N LEU A 93 5.83 12.32 -0.57
CA LEU A 93 5.27 12.19 0.77
C LEU A 93 3.94 11.43 0.83
N HIS A 94 3.35 11.05 -0.32
CA HIS A 94 2.00 10.44 -0.34
C HIS A 94 1.87 9.19 0.55
N ASP A 95 2.91 8.38 0.61
CA ASP A 95 2.98 7.10 1.33
C ASP A 95 3.69 7.18 2.70
N ILE A 96 4.05 8.41 3.17
CA ILE A 96 4.85 8.58 4.40
C ILE A 96 4.14 8.05 5.65
N GLY A 97 2.81 7.97 5.64
CA GLY A 97 1.99 7.49 6.74
C GLY A 97 1.88 5.97 6.86
N HIS A 98 2.44 5.21 5.93
CA HIS A 98 2.43 3.75 6.06
C HIS A 98 3.28 3.26 7.23
N GLY A 99 2.72 2.32 8.00
CA GLY A 99 3.42 1.54 9.02
C GLY A 99 3.94 0.20 8.50
N PRO A 100 4.66 -0.57 9.32
CA PRO A 100 5.08 -1.92 8.95
C PRO A 100 3.87 -2.79 8.63
N PHE A 101 3.97 -3.55 7.52
CA PHE A 101 2.87 -4.40 7.03
C PHE A 101 1.54 -3.66 6.82
N SER A 102 1.60 -2.34 6.69
CA SER A 102 0.51 -1.42 6.30
C SER A 102 -0.86 -1.74 6.90
N HIS A 103 -1.76 -2.33 6.14
CA HIS A 103 -3.15 -2.61 6.55
C HIS A 103 -3.29 -3.53 7.78
N VAL A 104 -2.26 -4.33 8.10
CA VAL A 104 -2.25 -5.15 9.31
C VAL A 104 -2.20 -4.24 10.54
N LEU A 105 -1.29 -3.26 10.55
CA LEU A 105 -1.14 -2.33 11.68
C LEU A 105 -2.35 -1.41 11.84
N GLU A 106 -2.87 -0.85 10.77
CA GLU A 106 -4.05 0.02 10.77
C GLU A 106 -5.21 -0.62 11.54
N ASN A 107 -5.47 -1.90 11.25
CA ASN A 107 -6.58 -2.63 11.82
C ASN A 107 -6.32 -3.24 13.21
N THR A 108 -5.06 -3.32 13.67
CA THR A 108 -4.72 -4.02 14.92
C THR A 108 -4.17 -3.10 16.01
N LEU A 109 -3.30 -2.19 15.66
CA LEU A 109 -2.56 -1.36 16.61
C LEU A 109 -2.89 0.13 16.50
N ALA A 110 -3.10 0.66 15.29
CA ALA A 110 -3.29 2.10 15.04
C ALA A 110 -4.75 2.58 15.15
N GLY A 111 -5.63 1.80 15.78
CA GLY A 111 -7.00 2.23 16.08
C GLY A 111 -7.91 2.48 14.87
N GLY A 112 -7.55 1.99 13.67
CA GLY A 112 -8.32 2.18 12.44
C GLY A 112 -8.09 3.54 11.75
N VAL A 113 -7.00 4.24 12.09
CA VAL A 113 -6.56 5.43 11.34
C VAL A 113 -5.90 4.99 10.04
N SER A 114 -6.31 5.57 8.92
CA SER A 114 -5.77 5.21 7.61
C SER A 114 -4.36 5.78 7.40
N HIS A 115 -3.58 5.13 6.53
CA HIS A 115 -2.25 5.64 6.19
C HIS A 115 -2.30 7.01 5.51
N GLU A 116 -3.37 7.35 4.79
CA GLU A 116 -3.56 8.68 4.19
C GLU A 116 -3.74 9.74 5.26
N GLU A 117 -4.56 9.46 6.29
CA GLU A 117 -4.73 10.35 7.45
C GLU A 117 -3.39 10.56 8.19
N ILE A 118 -2.63 9.48 8.39
CA ILE A 118 -1.30 9.56 9.02
C ILE A 118 -0.31 10.29 8.11
N SER A 119 -0.36 10.09 6.78
CA SER A 119 0.46 10.84 5.82
C SER A 119 0.24 12.33 5.97
N LEU A 120 -1.01 12.77 6.04
CA LEU A 120 -1.34 14.18 6.24
C LEU A 120 -0.79 14.72 7.55
N MET A 121 -0.97 13.99 8.67
CA MET A 121 -0.40 14.40 9.97
C MET A 121 1.12 14.55 9.92
N LEU A 122 1.82 13.64 9.23
CA LEU A 122 3.28 13.70 9.09
C LEU A 122 3.73 14.80 8.14
N MET A 123 2.99 15.05 7.06
CA MET A 123 3.24 16.18 6.16
C MET A 123 3.08 17.52 6.91
N GLU A 124 2.03 17.68 7.71
CA GLU A 124 1.81 18.88 8.53
C GLU A 124 2.91 19.07 9.57
N ARG A 125 3.39 17.99 10.20
CA ARG A 125 4.53 18.03 11.11
C ARG A 125 5.80 18.46 10.39
N MET A 126 6.14 17.80 9.29
CA MET A 126 7.31 18.15 8.47
C MET A 126 7.23 19.60 7.97
N ASN A 127 6.04 20.07 7.62
CA ASN A 127 5.80 21.45 7.18
C ASN A 127 6.15 22.48 8.27
N LYS A 128 5.86 22.17 9.55
CA LYS A 128 6.29 23.02 10.67
C LYS A 128 7.81 23.08 10.78
N ASP A 129 8.48 21.92 10.69
CA ASP A 129 9.94 21.83 10.72
C ASP A 129 10.58 22.59 9.53
N MET A 130 9.94 22.58 8.37
CA MET A 130 10.36 23.26 7.14
C MET A 130 9.76 24.68 6.99
N LYS A 131 9.24 25.28 8.07
CA LYS A 131 8.77 26.67 8.11
C LYS A 131 7.70 27.01 7.04
N GLY A 132 6.80 26.09 6.76
CA GLY A 132 5.67 26.32 5.84
C GLY A 132 5.95 26.01 4.37
N GLN A 133 7.11 25.50 4.02
CA GLN A 133 7.48 25.23 2.64
C GLN A 133 6.63 24.13 1.95
N LEU A 134 5.92 23.30 2.73
CA LEU A 134 5.04 22.24 2.22
C LEU A 134 3.57 22.67 2.07
N ASN A 135 3.21 23.93 2.37
CA ASN A 135 1.81 24.37 2.33
C ASN A 135 1.12 24.01 1.00
N LEU A 136 1.75 24.34 -0.13
CA LEU A 136 1.18 24.05 -1.45
C LEU A 136 1.12 22.56 -1.74
N ALA A 137 2.12 21.79 -1.35
CA ALA A 137 2.13 20.33 -1.48
C ALA A 137 0.97 19.68 -0.70
N ILE A 138 0.69 20.17 0.51
CA ILE A 138 -0.43 19.70 1.34
C ILE A 138 -1.78 20.06 0.69
N GLN A 139 -1.93 21.27 0.11
CA GLN A 139 -3.16 21.65 -0.61
C GLN A 139 -3.39 20.77 -1.83
N ILE A 140 -2.33 20.47 -2.60
CA ILE A 140 -2.41 19.55 -3.75
C ILE A 140 -2.79 18.14 -3.28
N PHE A 141 -2.14 17.64 -2.22
CA PHE A 141 -2.43 16.31 -1.66
C PHE A 141 -3.89 16.18 -1.20
N LYS A 142 -4.47 17.22 -0.61
CA LYS A 142 -5.85 17.28 -0.11
C LYS A 142 -6.91 17.57 -1.16
N ASP A 143 -6.53 17.73 -2.44
CA ASP A 143 -7.41 18.20 -3.52
C ASP A 143 -8.06 19.59 -3.27
N GLU A 144 -7.38 20.43 -2.51
CA GLU A 144 -7.83 21.81 -2.20
C GLU A 144 -7.27 22.85 -3.18
N TYR A 145 -6.35 22.45 -4.07
CA TYR A 145 -5.75 23.35 -5.06
C TYR A 145 -6.61 23.42 -6.34
N PRO A 146 -6.74 24.61 -7.00
CA PRO A 146 -7.63 24.79 -8.16
C PRO A 146 -7.28 23.90 -9.35
N LYS A 147 -6.00 23.74 -9.71
CA LYS A 147 -5.56 22.89 -10.83
C LYS A 147 -5.66 21.41 -10.42
N LYS A 148 -6.81 20.82 -10.68
CA LYS A 148 -7.17 19.47 -10.28
C LYS A 148 -6.23 18.39 -10.83
N PHE A 149 -5.68 18.59 -12.04
CA PHE A 149 -4.74 17.63 -12.62
C PHE A 149 -3.50 17.40 -11.74
N LEU A 150 -3.06 18.38 -10.94
CA LEU A 150 -1.93 18.21 -10.03
C LEU A 150 -2.24 17.18 -8.93
N HIS A 151 -3.44 17.23 -8.36
CA HIS A 151 -3.90 16.19 -7.43
C HIS A 151 -4.08 14.84 -8.15
N GLN A 152 -4.68 14.83 -9.35
CA GLN A 152 -4.90 13.62 -10.14
C GLN A 152 -3.58 12.90 -10.50
N LEU A 153 -2.47 13.63 -10.63
CA LEU A 153 -1.14 13.04 -10.80
C LEU A 153 -0.60 12.39 -9.53
N VAL A 154 -1.06 12.79 -8.34
CA VAL A 154 -0.67 12.20 -7.04
C VAL A 154 -1.61 11.06 -6.63
N SER A 155 -2.93 11.27 -6.80
CA SER A 155 -3.97 10.32 -6.35
C SER A 155 -5.16 10.36 -7.31
N GLY A 156 -5.06 9.65 -8.43
CA GLY A 156 -6.10 9.52 -9.47
C GLY A 156 -6.16 8.10 -10.02
N GLN A 157 -6.92 7.88 -11.09
CA GLN A 157 -6.95 6.55 -11.74
C GLN A 157 -5.68 6.27 -12.56
N LEU A 158 -4.97 7.32 -12.98
CA LEU A 158 -3.76 7.26 -13.79
C LEU A 158 -2.69 8.19 -13.18
N ASP A 159 -2.34 7.91 -11.92
CA ASP A 159 -1.36 8.67 -11.15
C ASP A 159 0.05 8.07 -11.21
N MET A 160 1.02 8.83 -10.71
CA MET A 160 2.43 8.42 -10.72
C MET A 160 2.72 7.34 -9.67
N ASP A 161 1.92 7.24 -8.63
CA ASP A 161 1.92 6.15 -7.65
C ASP A 161 1.68 4.81 -8.36
N ARG A 162 0.55 4.68 -9.07
CA ARG A 162 0.18 3.45 -9.80
C ARG A 162 1.15 3.10 -10.90
N LEU A 163 1.66 4.09 -11.61
CA LEU A 163 2.64 3.87 -12.69
C LEU A 163 3.99 3.38 -12.15
N ASP A 164 4.40 3.81 -10.93
CA ASP A 164 5.60 3.27 -10.29
C ASP A 164 5.35 1.87 -9.74
N TYR A 165 4.37 1.70 -8.84
CA TYR A 165 4.26 0.44 -8.13
C TYR A 165 3.95 -0.74 -9.06
N LEU A 166 3.13 -0.58 -10.09
CA LEU A 166 2.88 -1.68 -11.04
C LEU A 166 4.17 -2.15 -11.70
N ARG A 167 4.98 -1.22 -12.18
CA ARG A 167 6.26 -1.54 -12.82
C ARG A 167 7.29 -2.07 -11.82
N ARG A 168 7.40 -1.43 -10.67
CA ARG A 168 8.35 -1.82 -9.61
C ARG A 168 8.03 -3.17 -9.01
N ASP A 169 6.77 -3.41 -8.69
CA ASP A 169 6.32 -4.69 -8.14
C ASP A 169 6.48 -5.82 -9.16
N SER A 170 6.19 -5.56 -10.45
CA SER A 170 6.49 -6.48 -11.54
C SER A 170 7.96 -6.88 -11.56
N PHE A 171 8.86 -5.90 -11.51
CA PHE A 171 10.30 -6.13 -11.51
C PHE A 171 10.76 -6.98 -10.32
N TYR A 172 10.35 -6.63 -9.11
CA TYR A 172 10.80 -7.32 -7.90
C TYR A 172 10.11 -8.65 -7.62
N THR A 173 8.89 -8.84 -8.09
CA THR A 173 8.19 -10.13 -7.98
C THR A 173 8.52 -11.09 -9.12
N GLY A 174 9.00 -10.60 -10.25
CA GLY A 174 9.18 -11.36 -11.47
C GLY A 174 7.87 -11.66 -12.23
N VAL A 175 6.77 -10.99 -11.85
CA VAL A 175 5.45 -11.13 -12.51
C VAL A 175 5.38 -10.15 -13.68
N SER A 176 5.53 -10.66 -14.92
CA SER A 176 5.68 -9.86 -16.13
C SER A 176 4.44 -9.02 -16.51
N GLU A 177 3.28 -9.42 -16.03
CA GLU A 177 1.99 -8.78 -16.32
C GLU A 177 1.91 -7.32 -15.84
N GLY A 178 2.72 -6.93 -14.84
CA GLY A 178 2.83 -5.55 -14.37
C GLY A 178 3.79 -4.68 -15.19
N ASN A 179 4.42 -5.22 -16.24
CA ASN A 179 5.34 -4.45 -17.06
C ASN A 179 4.58 -3.50 -18.01
N ILE A 180 4.21 -2.33 -17.49
CA ILE A 180 3.54 -1.27 -18.23
C ILE A 180 4.54 -0.31 -18.87
N GLY A 181 4.19 0.22 -20.03
CA GLY A 181 4.97 1.23 -20.75
C GLY A 181 4.78 2.64 -20.16
N SER A 182 5.13 2.86 -18.87
CA SER A 182 4.88 4.12 -18.16
C SER A 182 5.38 5.36 -18.93
N ALA A 183 6.58 5.29 -19.54
CA ALA A 183 7.11 6.38 -20.36
C ALA A 183 6.24 6.69 -21.59
N GLY A 184 5.64 5.67 -22.22
CA GLY A 184 4.70 5.84 -23.31
C GLY A 184 3.39 6.47 -22.85
N ILE A 185 2.87 6.03 -21.72
CA ILE A 185 1.66 6.60 -21.12
C ILE A 185 1.86 8.09 -20.82
N ILE A 186 2.96 8.46 -20.15
CA ILE A 186 3.28 9.87 -19.85
C ILE A 186 3.26 10.75 -21.09
N LYS A 187 3.80 10.27 -22.22
CA LYS A 187 3.81 11.01 -23.49
C LYS A 187 2.42 11.22 -24.09
N MET A 188 1.41 10.48 -23.64
CA MET A 188 0.02 10.64 -24.08
C MET A 188 -0.81 11.51 -23.14
N LEU A 189 -0.26 11.89 -21.96
CA LEU A 189 -0.95 12.77 -21.03
C LEU A 189 -1.05 14.19 -21.57
N ASP A 190 -2.15 14.84 -21.24
CA ASP A 190 -2.41 16.25 -21.49
C ASP A 190 -3.32 16.82 -20.39
N VAL A 191 -3.58 18.13 -20.45
CA VAL A 191 -4.50 18.80 -19.52
C VAL A 191 -5.59 19.50 -20.33
N LYS A 192 -6.83 19.35 -19.90
CA LYS A 192 -7.97 20.10 -20.43
C LYS A 192 -8.85 20.57 -19.28
N ASP A 193 -9.18 21.86 -19.27
CA ASP A 193 -10.05 22.46 -18.24
C ASP A 193 -9.60 22.11 -16.80
N ASP A 194 -8.29 22.23 -16.55
CA ASP A 194 -7.61 21.89 -15.30
C ASP A 194 -7.71 20.41 -14.86
N HIS A 195 -8.12 19.50 -15.77
CA HIS A 195 -8.18 18.06 -15.52
C HIS A 195 -7.20 17.28 -16.40
N LEU A 196 -6.70 16.17 -15.86
CA LEU A 196 -5.82 15.26 -16.61
C LEU A 196 -6.62 14.52 -17.69
N VAL A 197 -6.10 14.52 -18.92
CA VAL A 197 -6.68 13.77 -20.03
C VAL A 197 -5.61 12.97 -20.76
N VAL A 198 -6.03 11.98 -21.55
CA VAL A 198 -5.14 11.17 -22.39
C VAL A 198 -5.48 11.39 -23.86
N GLU A 199 -4.49 11.64 -24.70
CA GLU A 199 -4.68 11.73 -26.14
C GLU A 199 -5.24 10.41 -26.72
N SER A 200 -6.15 10.48 -27.70
CA SER A 200 -6.81 9.31 -28.29
C SER A 200 -5.85 8.26 -28.86
N LYS A 201 -4.65 8.65 -29.30
CA LYS A 201 -3.60 7.72 -29.72
C LYS A 201 -3.03 6.85 -28.57
N GLY A 202 -3.31 7.22 -27.31
CA GLY A 202 -2.88 6.53 -26.10
C GLY A 202 -3.85 5.45 -25.62
N ILE A 203 -5.03 5.28 -26.25
CA ILE A 203 -6.10 4.37 -25.78
C ILE A 203 -5.56 2.97 -25.47
N TYR A 204 -4.82 2.35 -26.40
CA TYR A 204 -4.29 1.00 -26.20
C TYR A 204 -3.26 0.89 -25.05
N SER A 205 -2.53 1.98 -24.76
CA SER A 205 -1.61 2.00 -23.60
C SER A 205 -2.38 2.04 -22.29
N ILE A 206 -3.51 2.74 -22.24
CA ILE A 206 -4.39 2.79 -21.07
C ILE A 206 -5.14 1.47 -20.88
N GLU A 207 -5.59 0.84 -21.95
CA GLU A 207 -6.18 -0.51 -21.90
C GLU A 207 -5.21 -1.53 -21.29
N ASN A 208 -3.95 -1.51 -21.77
CA ASN A 208 -2.90 -2.38 -21.23
C ASN A 208 -2.61 -2.07 -19.76
N PHE A 209 -2.56 -0.80 -19.37
CA PHE A 209 -2.39 -0.37 -17.98
C PHE A 209 -3.52 -0.92 -17.07
N LEU A 210 -4.78 -0.76 -17.46
CA LEU A 210 -5.92 -1.25 -16.70
C LEU A 210 -5.93 -2.78 -16.60
N MET A 211 -5.55 -3.47 -17.69
CA MET A 211 -5.43 -4.93 -17.68
C MET A 211 -4.28 -5.41 -16.78
N SER A 212 -3.12 -4.78 -16.90
CA SER A 212 -1.94 -5.06 -16.05
C SER A 212 -2.25 -4.88 -14.58
N ARG A 213 -2.93 -3.78 -14.23
CA ARG A 213 -3.39 -3.49 -12.86
C ARG A 213 -4.28 -4.64 -12.34
N ARG A 214 -5.23 -5.11 -13.16
CA ARG A 214 -6.10 -6.24 -12.78
C ARG A 214 -5.31 -7.53 -12.54
N LEU A 215 -4.39 -7.86 -13.43
CA LEU A 215 -3.60 -9.08 -13.33
C LEU A 215 -2.69 -9.06 -12.10
N MET A 216 -1.96 -7.95 -11.87
CA MET A 216 -1.14 -7.76 -10.68
C MET A 216 -1.95 -7.86 -9.40
N TYR A 217 -3.18 -7.33 -9.40
CA TYR A 217 -4.06 -7.40 -8.23
C TYR A 217 -4.35 -8.84 -7.81
N TRP A 218 -4.69 -9.71 -8.77
CA TRP A 218 -5.00 -11.11 -8.47
C TRP A 218 -3.76 -11.98 -8.27
N GLN A 219 -2.70 -11.72 -9.00
CA GLN A 219 -1.49 -12.55 -8.93
C GLN A 219 -0.60 -12.16 -7.75
N VAL A 220 -0.44 -10.86 -7.44
CA VAL A 220 0.48 -10.38 -6.43
C VAL A 220 -0.25 -9.97 -5.16
N TYR A 221 -1.09 -8.92 -5.22
CA TYR A 221 -1.63 -8.29 -4.01
C TYR A 221 -2.67 -9.16 -3.30
N LEU A 222 -3.47 -9.92 -4.04
CA LEU A 222 -4.45 -10.85 -3.50
C LEU A 222 -4.04 -12.32 -3.65
N HIS A 223 -2.76 -12.59 -3.82
CA HIS A 223 -2.28 -13.97 -3.85
C HIS A 223 -2.65 -14.68 -2.53
N LYS A 224 -3.24 -15.87 -2.64
CA LYS A 224 -3.78 -16.61 -1.48
C LYS A 224 -2.79 -16.75 -0.30
N THR A 225 -1.49 -16.94 -0.59
CA THR A 225 -0.46 -17.09 0.43
C THR A 225 -0.12 -15.75 1.09
N SER A 226 -0.10 -14.63 0.34
CA SER A 226 0.06 -13.29 0.91
C SER A 226 -1.08 -12.98 1.86
N VAL A 227 -2.32 -13.20 1.44
CA VAL A 227 -3.52 -13.04 2.27
C VAL A 227 -3.46 -13.93 3.52
N ALA A 228 -3.01 -15.19 3.40
CA ALA A 228 -2.83 -16.07 4.56
C ALA A 228 -1.82 -15.51 5.56
N SER A 229 -0.68 -15.03 5.08
CA SER A 229 0.37 -14.45 5.93
C SER A 229 -0.13 -13.21 6.67
N GLU A 230 -0.86 -12.33 5.98
CA GLU A 230 -1.46 -11.13 6.58
C GLU A 230 -2.48 -11.50 7.67
N LYS A 231 -3.38 -12.46 7.38
CA LYS A 231 -4.35 -12.92 8.39
C LYS A 231 -3.70 -13.56 9.61
N MET A 232 -2.61 -14.30 9.40
CA MET A 232 -1.82 -14.86 10.53
C MET A 232 -1.20 -13.73 11.34
N LEU A 233 -0.61 -12.72 10.72
CA LEU A 233 -0.01 -11.60 11.44
C LEU A 233 -1.07 -10.78 12.19
N VAL A 234 -2.23 -10.49 11.59
CA VAL A 234 -3.37 -9.85 12.27
C VAL A 234 -3.75 -10.64 13.53
N ASN A 235 -3.93 -11.95 13.42
CA ASN A 235 -4.31 -12.78 14.55
C ASN A 235 -3.22 -12.83 15.62
N THR A 236 -1.95 -12.86 15.23
CA THR A 236 -0.80 -12.84 16.14
C THR A 236 -0.76 -11.55 16.96
N LEU A 237 -0.84 -10.40 16.30
CA LEU A 237 -0.83 -9.08 16.94
C LEU A 237 -2.06 -8.86 17.82
N THR A 238 -3.24 -9.34 17.38
CA THR A 238 -4.47 -9.32 18.19
C THR A 238 -4.29 -10.12 19.47
N ARG A 239 -3.73 -11.36 19.39
CA ARG A 239 -3.44 -12.17 20.57
C ARG A 239 -2.41 -11.52 21.48
N ALA A 240 -1.33 -10.99 20.93
CA ALA A 240 -0.30 -10.28 21.69
C ALA A 240 -0.91 -9.09 22.46
N LYS A 241 -1.73 -8.26 21.78
CA LYS A 241 -2.41 -7.12 22.42
C LYS A 241 -3.37 -7.56 23.53
N GLU A 242 -4.14 -8.63 23.32
CA GLU A 242 -4.99 -9.17 24.40
C GLU A 242 -4.19 -9.62 25.63
N LEU A 243 -3.08 -10.32 25.43
CA LEU A 243 -2.22 -10.79 26.53
C LEU A 243 -1.59 -9.60 27.26
N ALA A 244 -1.07 -8.62 26.53
CA ALA A 244 -0.48 -7.40 27.08
C ALA A 244 -1.50 -6.60 27.93
N LEU A 245 -2.73 -6.43 27.43
CA LEU A 245 -3.81 -5.75 28.14
C LEU A 245 -4.29 -6.51 29.39
N ARG A 246 -4.01 -7.82 29.48
CA ARG A 246 -4.24 -8.64 30.70
C ARG A 246 -3.06 -8.61 31.66
N GLY A 247 -2.01 -7.83 31.37
CA GLY A 247 -0.83 -7.72 32.21
C GLY A 247 0.23 -8.81 31.96
N VAL A 248 0.12 -9.60 30.90
CA VAL A 248 1.16 -10.58 30.54
C VAL A 248 2.36 -9.81 29.97
N GLU A 249 3.54 -10.08 30.52
CA GLU A 249 4.78 -9.46 30.03
C GLU A 249 5.17 -10.07 28.69
N LEU A 250 5.28 -9.23 27.66
CA LEU A 250 5.68 -9.60 26.31
C LEU A 250 6.92 -8.81 25.88
N PHE A 251 7.85 -9.48 25.23
CA PHE A 251 8.93 -8.79 24.55
C PHE A 251 8.37 -7.89 23.43
N ALA A 252 8.78 -6.63 23.43
CA ALA A 252 8.49 -5.69 22.37
C ALA A 252 9.52 -4.55 22.40
N SER A 253 9.81 -3.93 21.23
CA SER A 253 10.51 -2.65 21.21
C SER A 253 9.67 -1.58 21.92
N PRO A 254 10.27 -0.47 22.38
CA PRO A 254 9.52 0.58 23.09
C PRO A 254 8.27 1.05 22.34
N ALA A 255 8.38 1.28 21.04
CA ALA A 255 7.27 1.73 20.22
C ALA A 255 6.18 0.66 20.06
N LEU A 256 6.55 -0.61 19.81
CA LEU A 256 5.58 -1.69 19.73
C LEU A 256 4.92 -1.94 21.10
N ARG A 257 5.68 -1.85 22.20
CA ARG A 257 5.16 -1.97 23.57
C ARG A 257 4.08 -0.92 23.83
N PHE A 258 4.28 0.33 23.41
CA PHE A 258 3.27 1.36 23.55
C PHE A 258 1.93 0.90 22.93
N PHE A 259 1.91 0.43 21.70
CA PHE A 259 0.68 0.01 21.02
C PHE A 259 0.07 -1.30 21.56
N LEU A 260 0.87 -2.19 22.13
CA LEU A 260 0.37 -3.43 22.71
C LEU A 260 -0.31 -3.20 24.07
N TYR A 261 0.24 -2.33 24.91
CA TYR A 261 -0.20 -2.15 26.29
C TYR A 261 -1.22 -1.03 26.50
N HIS A 262 -1.54 -0.27 25.43
CA HIS A 262 -2.55 0.79 25.48
C HIS A 262 -3.72 0.49 24.54
N PRO A 263 -4.98 0.65 24.99
CA PRO A 263 -6.16 0.50 24.15
C PRO A 263 -6.33 1.78 23.29
N ILE A 264 -5.66 1.83 22.15
CA ILE A 264 -5.70 2.98 21.24
C ILE A 264 -6.84 2.79 20.25
N ASP A 265 -7.77 3.73 20.24
CA ASP A 265 -8.78 3.91 19.21
C ASP A 265 -8.43 5.10 18.30
N LYS A 266 -9.26 5.37 17.29
CA LYS A 266 -9.05 6.47 16.34
C LYS A 266 -9.01 7.82 17.04
N LYS A 267 -9.86 8.06 18.04
CA LYS A 267 -9.92 9.31 18.79
C LYS A 267 -8.65 9.52 19.62
N GLU A 268 -8.20 8.48 20.30
CA GLU A 268 -6.96 8.50 21.09
C GLU A 268 -5.75 8.78 20.18
N PHE A 269 -5.68 8.13 18.99
CA PHE A 269 -4.59 8.35 18.05
C PHE A 269 -4.46 9.82 17.61
N TYR A 270 -5.59 10.53 17.41
CA TYR A 270 -5.58 11.95 17.03
C TYR A 270 -5.26 12.88 18.20
N ASN A 271 -5.68 12.53 19.41
CA ASN A 271 -5.58 13.41 20.56
C ASN A 271 -4.27 13.25 21.35
N SER A 272 -3.58 12.12 21.20
CA SER A 272 -2.33 11.85 21.92
C SER A 272 -1.11 12.00 21.00
N PRO A 273 -0.27 13.01 21.22
CA PRO A 273 1.00 13.16 20.49
C PRO A 273 1.87 11.89 20.56
N ASP A 274 1.82 11.17 21.67
CA ASP A 274 2.60 9.94 21.89
C ASP A 274 2.25 8.86 20.87
N CYS A 275 1.00 8.82 20.37
CA CYS A 275 0.61 7.86 19.33
C CYS A 275 1.41 8.06 18.05
N LEU A 276 1.49 9.29 17.54
CA LEU A 276 2.25 9.61 16.34
C LEU A 276 3.76 9.44 16.57
N GLU A 277 4.28 9.85 17.74
CA GLU A 277 5.70 9.68 18.10
C GLU A 277 6.12 8.22 18.14
N ASN A 278 5.32 7.33 18.74
CA ASN A 278 5.60 5.90 18.74
C ASN A 278 5.37 5.27 17.36
N PHE A 279 4.38 5.74 16.59
CA PHE A 279 4.11 5.23 15.25
C PHE A 279 5.30 5.44 14.30
N ILE A 280 5.93 6.59 14.32
CA ILE A 280 7.09 6.89 13.47
C ILE A 280 8.36 6.09 13.84
N GLN A 281 8.39 5.50 15.03
CA GLN A 281 9.49 4.62 15.46
C GLN A 281 9.31 3.17 15.01
N LEU A 282 8.07 2.79 14.56
CA LEU A 282 7.79 1.42 14.13
C LEU A 282 8.30 1.15 12.71
N ASP A 283 8.93 -0.01 12.53
CA ASP A 283 9.25 -0.58 11.24
C ASP A 283 9.09 -2.12 11.23
N ASP A 284 9.38 -2.76 10.08
CA ASP A 284 9.20 -4.20 9.90
C ASP A 284 10.03 -5.02 10.92
N ASN A 285 11.19 -4.50 11.36
CA ASN A 285 12.09 -5.21 12.27
C ASN A 285 11.49 -5.35 13.67
N ASP A 286 10.70 -4.39 14.13
CA ASP A 286 10.01 -4.47 15.44
C ASP A 286 9.12 -5.71 15.48
N ILE A 287 8.34 -5.90 14.42
CA ILE A 287 7.39 -7.01 14.32
C ILE A 287 8.12 -8.35 14.16
N TRP A 288 9.10 -8.43 13.25
CA TRP A 288 9.86 -9.67 13.05
C TRP A 288 10.62 -10.09 14.30
N THR A 289 11.20 -9.14 15.03
CA THR A 289 11.92 -9.43 16.27
C THR A 289 10.98 -9.94 17.36
N ALA A 290 9.83 -9.29 17.51
CA ALA A 290 8.80 -9.74 18.44
C ALA A 290 8.30 -11.15 18.10
N LEU A 291 8.00 -11.46 16.83
CA LEU A 291 7.59 -12.79 16.38
C LEU A 291 8.62 -13.87 16.72
N LYS A 292 9.93 -13.58 16.54
CA LYS A 292 11.00 -14.53 16.93
C LYS A 292 10.96 -14.87 18.40
N VAL A 293 10.81 -13.89 19.27
CA VAL A 293 10.75 -14.11 20.73
C VAL A 293 9.44 -14.79 21.11
N TRP A 294 8.30 -14.35 20.58
CA TRP A 294 6.99 -14.93 20.86
C TRP A 294 6.84 -16.37 20.38
N SER A 295 7.65 -16.82 19.43
CA SER A 295 7.64 -18.22 18.96
C SER A 295 7.92 -19.25 20.06
N ASN A 296 8.54 -18.82 21.17
CA ASN A 296 8.83 -19.63 22.34
C ASN A 296 7.99 -19.23 23.57
N HIS A 297 6.98 -18.39 23.41
CA HIS A 297 6.12 -17.98 24.51
C HIS A 297 5.26 -19.13 25.04
N SER A 298 4.90 -19.10 26.32
CA SER A 298 4.09 -20.14 26.99
C SER A 298 2.64 -20.20 26.49
N ASP A 299 2.09 -19.08 25.98
CA ASP A 299 0.76 -19.08 25.37
C ASP A 299 0.79 -19.81 24.03
N VAL A 300 0.00 -20.92 23.96
CA VAL A 300 -0.03 -21.81 22.80
C VAL A 300 -0.47 -21.09 21.53
N VAL A 301 -1.42 -20.15 21.63
CA VAL A 301 -1.93 -19.40 20.46
C VAL A 301 -0.83 -18.50 19.91
N LEU A 302 -0.25 -17.66 20.77
CA LEU A 302 0.78 -16.70 20.37
C LEU A 302 2.01 -17.42 19.80
N SER A 303 2.51 -18.47 20.49
CA SER A 303 3.70 -19.19 20.06
C SER A 303 3.50 -19.97 18.77
N THR A 304 2.34 -20.60 18.58
CA THR A 304 2.04 -21.35 17.35
C THR A 304 1.93 -20.45 16.14
N LEU A 305 1.21 -19.32 16.25
CA LEU A 305 1.09 -18.33 15.16
C LEU A 305 2.45 -17.72 14.81
N SER A 306 3.20 -17.27 15.82
CA SER A 306 4.53 -16.67 15.64
C SER A 306 5.51 -17.66 14.99
N ARG A 307 5.56 -18.91 15.47
CA ARG A 307 6.37 -19.98 14.89
C ARG A 307 5.97 -20.30 13.45
N GLY A 308 4.65 -20.26 13.17
CA GLY A 308 4.11 -20.43 11.83
C GLY A 308 4.60 -19.35 10.86
N MET A 309 4.62 -18.09 11.31
CA MET A 309 5.16 -16.97 10.54
C MET A 309 6.66 -17.11 10.27
N ILE A 310 7.46 -17.35 11.32
CA ILE A 310 8.93 -17.47 11.23
C ILE A 310 9.34 -18.64 10.32
N ASN A 311 8.68 -19.79 10.45
CA ASN A 311 9.02 -21.01 9.72
C ASN A 311 8.22 -21.22 8.43
N ARG A 312 7.49 -20.20 7.98
CA ARG A 312 6.64 -20.25 6.77
C ARG A 312 5.62 -21.39 6.77
N LYS A 313 5.13 -21.81 7.95
CA LYS A 313 4.01 -22.75 8.11
C LYS A 313 2.69 -21.99 8.12
N LEU A 314 2.33 -21.44 6.95
CA LEU A 314 1.20 -20.54 6.79
C LEU A 314 -0.13 -21.28 6.74
N PHE A 315 -1.23 -20.56 7.00
CA PHE A 315 -2.57 -21.09 6.91
C PHE A 315 -2.85 -21.71 5.52
N LYS A 316 -3.67 -22.75 5.51
CA LYS A 316 -4.31 -23.24 4.29
C LYS A 316 -5.36 -22.23 3.85
N VAL A 317 -5.47 -22.01 2.55
CA VAL A 317 -6.43 -21.06 1.98
C VAL A 317 -7.33 -21.77 1.00
N GLU A 318 -8.63 -21.66 1.23
CA GLU A 318 -9.67 -22.00 0.27
C GLU A 318 -10.25 -20.70 -0.30
N VAL A 319 -10.34 -20.60 -1.62
CA VAL A 319 -10.96 -19.47 -2.32
C VAL A 319 -12.24 -19.97 -2.96
N THR A 320 -13.37 -19.35 -2.59
CA THR A 320 -14.71 -19.75 -3.03
C THR A 320 -15.50 -18.58 -3.57
N SER A 321 -16.53 -18.87 -4.37
CA SER A 321 -17.50 -17.88 -4.83
C SER A 321 -18.63 -17.62 -3.83
N SER A 322 -18.78 -18.47 -2.81
CA SER A 322 -19.82 -18.39 -1.78
C SER A 322 -19.24 -18.33 -0.38
N SER A 323 -20.01 -17.80 0.58
CA SER A 323 -19.61 -17.76 1.97
C SER A 323 -19.55 -19.16 2.61
N ILE A 324 -18.71 -19.32 3.63
CA ILE A 324 -18.61 -20.57 4.39
C ILE A 324 -19.88 -20.85 5.19
N THR A 325 -20.31 -22.11 5.22
CA THR A 325 -21.43 -22.54 6.06
C THR A 325 -21.08 -22.60 7.55
N LYS A 326 -22.07 -22.43 8.43
CA LYS A 326 -21.87 -22.56 9.89
C LYS A 326 -21.31 -23.94 10.26
N ALA A 327 -21.80 -25.02 9.62
CA ALA A 327 -21.34 -26.38 9.86
C ALA A 327 -19.83 -26.54 9.54
N ARG A 328 -19.37 -26.05 8.38
CA ARG A 328 -17.97 -26.10 7.97
C ARG A 328 -17.07 -25.29 8.93
N LYS A 329 -17.55 -24.12 9.35
CA LYS A 329 -16.84 -23.32 10.37
C LYS A 329 -16.65 -24.07 11.68
N GLU A 330 -17.70 -24.69 12.21
CA GLU A 330 -17.64 -25.46 13.46
C GLU A 330 -16.77 -26.71 13.33
N GLU A 331 -16.79 -27.37 12.19
CA GLU A 331 -15.91 -28.51 11.88
C GLU A 331 -14.42 -28.08 11.97
N ILE A 332 -14.05 -26.99 11.29
CA ILE A 332 -12.67 -26.47 11.30
C ILE A 332 -12.25 -26.08 12.72
N LEU A 333 -13.07 -25.35 13.46
CA LEU A 333 -12.77 -24.93 14.83
C LEU A 333 -12.61 -26.13 15.78
N SER A 334 -13.46 -27.15 15.66
CA SER A 334 -13.39 -28.36 16.48
C SER A 334 -12.14 -29.16 16.20
N ARG A 335 -11.73 -29.25 14.93
CA ARG A 335 -10.46 -29.89 14.53
C ARG A 335 -9.26 -29.16 15.12
N ILE A 336 -9.19 -27.83 14.98
CA ILE A 336 -8.09 -27.01 15.53
C ILE A 336 -8.02 -27.10 17.04
N SER A 337 -9.16 -27.04 17.72
CA SER A 337 -9.26 -27.19 19.16
C SER A 337 -8.65 -28.53 19.66
N LYS A 338 -8.94 -29.61 18.95
CA LYS A 338 -8.35 -30.94 19.23
C LYS A 338 -6.86 -31.01 18.92
N GLN A 339 -6.45 -30.48 17.74
CA GLN A 339 -5.07 -30.52 17.27
C GLN A 339 -4.10 -29.77 18.18
N LEU A 340 -4.51 -28.62 18.72
CA LEU A 340 -3.69 -27.78 19.58
C LEU A 340 -3.98 -27.95 21.08
N ASN A 341 -4.96 -28.78 21.43
CA ASN A 341 -5.46 -28.94 22.82
C ASN A 341 -5.83 -27.59 23.47
N ILE A 342 -6.59 -26.76 22.74
CA ILE A 342 -7.06 -25.46 23.19
C ILE A 342 -8.60 -25.36 23.12
N ASN A 343 -9.18 -24.41 23.82
CA ASN A 343 -10.62 -24.19 23.77
C ASN A 343 -11.08 -23.58 22.43
N LYS A 344 -12.40 -23.66 22.15
CA LYS A 344 -12.97 -23.13 20.89
C LYS A 344 -12.80 -21.61 20.73
N LYS A 345 -12.71 -20.85 21.83
CA LYS A 345 -12.50 -19.40 21.76
C LYS A 345 -11.07 -19.10 21.25
N GLU A 346 -10.10 -19.84 21.73
CA GLU A 346 -8.70 -19.76 21.28
C GLU A 346 -8.53 -20.30 19.86
N ALA A 347 -9.26 -21.35 19.47
CA ALA A 347 -9.23 -21.89 18.11
C ALA A 347 -9.62 -20.86 17.04
N LYS A 348 -10.39 -19.81 17.38
CA LYS A 348 -10.77 -18.73 16.46
C LYS A 348 -9.56 -17.95 15.90
N TYR A 349 -8.45 -17.86 16.62
CA TYR A 349 -7.23 -17.23 16.14
C TYR A 349 -6.59 -17.97 14.96
N PHE A 350 -6.99 -19.20 14.73
CA PHE A 350 -6.49 -20.05 13.64
C PHE A 350 -7.47 -20.19 12.48
N LEU A 351 -8.51 -19.35 12.45
CA LEU A 351 -9.48 -19.29 11.36
C LEU A 351 -9.83 -17.84 11.04
N SER A 352 -9.57 -17.42 9.82
CA SER A 352 -9.97 -16.13 9.31
C SER A 352 -10.83 -16.29 8.07
N ILE A 353 -11.95 -15.59 8.03
CA ILE A 353 -12.88 -15.58 6.90
C ILE A 353 -13.00 -14.14 6.43
N SER A 354 -12.73 -13.90 5.16
CA SER A 354 -12.84 -12.57 4.55
C SER A 354 -13.46 -12.66 3.17
N SER A 355 -14.13 -11.61 2.73
CA SER A 355 -14.50 -11.43 1.34
C SER A 355 -13.70 -10.26 0.77
N ILE A 356 -13.25 -10.43 -0.44
CA ILE A 356 -12.54 -9.40 -1.19
C ILE A 356 -13.39 -9.07 -2.40
N GLU A 357 -13.72 -7.79 -2.54
CA GLU A 357 -14.39 -7.25 -3.71
C GLU A 357 -13.41 -6.34 -4.44
N ASN A 358 -13.30 -6.50 -5.73
CA ASN A 358 -12.43 -5.66 -6.53
C ASN A 358 -13.17 -5.11 -7.74
N ASN A 359 -13.10 -3.78 -7.87
CA ASN A 359 -13.44 -3.02 -9.05
C ASN A 359 -12.17 -2.42 -9.60
N MET A 360 -11.76 -2.81 -10.80
CA MET A 360 -10.51 -2.34 -11.39
C MET A 360 -10.63 -0.91 -11.95
N TYR A 361 -11.83 -0.49 -12.29
CA TYR A 361 -12.13 0.84 -12.78
C TYR A 361 -13.45 1.33 -12.20
N LYS A 362 -13.44 2.48 -11.52
CA LYS A 362 -14.62 3.12 -10.96
C LYS A 362 -14.81 4.45 -11.66
N LYS A 363 -15.84 4.55 -12.44
CA LYS A 363 -16.19 5.76 -13.17
C LYS A 363 -16.64 6.92 -12.25
N GLU A 364 -17.14 6.57 -11.07
CA GLU A 364 -17.75 7.51 -10.13
C GLU A 364 -16.70 8.31 -9.33
N ASP A 365 -15.48 7.77 -9.17
CA ASP A 365 -14.46 8.36 -8.29
C ASP A 365 -13.45 9.25 -9.04
N ASP A 366 -13.15 8.99 -10.31
CA ASP A 366 -12.27 9.77 -11.20
C ASP A 366 -12.17 9.06 -12.55
N SER A 367 -12.75 9.65 -13.62
CA SER A 367 -12.76 9.01 -14.93
C SER A 367 -11.45 9.24 -15.68
N ILE A 368 -10.97 8.25 -16.44
CA ILE A 368 -9.88 8.44 -17.39
C ILE A 368 -10.49 9.00 -18.70
N GLU A 369 -10.34 10.30 -18.91
CA GLU A 369 -10.89 11.00 -20.07
C GLU A 369 -9.92 10.95 -21.25
N ILE A 370 -10.42 10.51 -22.41
CA ILE A 370 -9.71 10.47 -23.68
C ILE A 370 -10.07 11.73 -24.49
N ILE A 371 -9.05 12.53 -24.84
CA ILE A 371 -9.22 13.72 -25.68
C ILE A 371 -8.98 13.39 -27.16
N TYR A 372 -9.86 13.84 -28.03
CA TYR A 372 -9.79 13.69 -29.48
C TYR A 372 -9.29 14.99 -30.16
N LYS A 373 -8.91 14.89 -31.43
CA LYS A 373 -8.37 16.03 -32.21
C LYS A 373 -9.37 17.18 -32.37
N ASP A 374 -10.66 16.93 -32.33
CA ASP A 374 -11.74 17.92 -32.38
C ASP A 374 -11.99 18.60 -31.03
N GLY A 375 -11.19 18.24 -30.01
CA GLY A 375 -11.32 18.74 -28.63
C GLY A 375 -12.41 18.05 -27.81
N SER A 376 -13.16 17.11 -28.34
CA SER A 376 -14.14 16.34 -27.56
C SER A 376 -13.43 15.37 -26.59
N THR A 377 -14.08 15.05 -25.47
CA THR A 377 -13.60 14.04 -24.51
C THR A 377 -14.60 12.91 -24.33
N ARG A 378 -14.09 11.71 -24.05
CA ARG A 378 -14.88 10.52 -23.72
C ARG A 378 -14.15 9.71 -22.66
N ASP A 379 -14.91 9.16 -21.72
CA ASP A 379 -14.42 8.17 -20.78
C ASP A 379 -13.81 6.95 -21.50
N ILE A 380 -12.71 6.40 -20.99
CA ILE A 380 -12.00 5.23 -21.58
C ILE A 380 -12.93 4.03 -21.80
N ALA A 381 -13.89 3.78 -20.92
CA ALA A 381 -14.82 2.65 -21.08
C ALA A 381 -15.77 2.82 -22.28
N LYS A 382 -15.93 4.05 -22.79
CA LYS A 382 -16.69 4.35 -24.00
C LYS A 382 -15.79 4.57 -25.23
N ALA A 383 -14.54 4.96 -25.00
CA ALA A 383 -13.57 5.25 -26.05
C ALA A 383 -12.88 3.98 -26.57
N SER A 384 -12.73 2.97 -25.70
CA SER A 384 -12.12 1.66 -26.01
C SER A 384 -13.04 0.83 -26.90
N ASP A 385 -12.47 0.15 -27.88
CA ASP A 385 -13.12 -0.87 -28.69
C ASP A 385 -12.98 -2.28 -28.12
N MET A 386 -12.19 -2.46 -27.04
CA MET A 386 -12.07 -3.72 -26.30
C MET A 386 -13.28 -3.92 -25.38
N LEU A 387 -14.10 -4.92 -25.69
CA LEU A 387 -15.26 -5.34 -24.87
C LEU A 387 -14.90 -5.60 -23.39
N ASN A 388 -13.65 -5.94 -23.11
CA ASN A 388 -13.18 -6.27 -21.76
C ASN A 388 -13.10 -5.06 -20.82
N ILE A 389 -12.92 -3.83 -21.32
CA ILE A 389 -12.78 -2.64 -20.47
C ILE A 389 -14.10 -2.33 -19.73
N SER A 390 -15.23 -2.48 -20.40
CA SER A 390 -16.54 -2.34 -19.74
C SER A 390 -16.80 -3.44 -18.69
N LEU A 391 -16.16 -4.60 -18.84
CA LEU A 391 -16.22 -5.69 -17.85
C LEU A 391 -15.31 -5.48 -16.65
N LEU A 392 -14.27 -4.63 -16.77
CA LEU A 392 -13.37 -4.32 -15.66
C LEU A 392 -14.06 -3.53 -14.54
N SER A 393 -15.16 -2.84 -14.86
CA SER A 393 -16.01 -2.17 -13.86
C SER A 393 -16.92 -3.11 -13.07
N ARG A 394 -17.03 -4.40 -13.47
CA ARG A 394 -17.83 -5.38 -12.74
C ARG A 394 -17.15 -5.80 -11.44
N LYS A 395 -17.91 -5.76 -10.34
CA LYS A 395 -17.47 -6.25 -9.03
C LYS A 395 -17.24 -7.76 -9.09
N VAL A 396 -16.02 -8.18 -8.80
CA VAL A 396 -15.70 -9.59 -8.57
C VAL A 396 -15.51 -9.80 -7.08
N LYS A 397 -16.39 -10.62 -6.48
CA LYS A 397 -16.32 -10.98 -5.07
C LYS A 397 -15.79 -12.40 -4.92
N LYS A 398 -14.75 -12.57 -4.10
CA LYS A 398 -14.21 -13.88 -3.70
C LYS A 398 -14.18 -13.98 -2.19
N TYR A 399 -14.42 -15.18 -1.65
CA TYR A 399 -14.31 -15.46 -0.23
C TYR A 399 -13.03 -16.24 0.02
N TYR A 400 -12.27 -15.81 1.02
CA TYR A 400 -11.03 -16.43 1.47
C TYR A 400 -11.27 -17.04 2.85
N ILE A 401 -11.03 -18.34 2.95
CA ILE A 401 -11.12 -19.08 4.20
C ILE A 401 -9.70 -19.52 4.53
N CYS A 402 -9.09 -18.87 5.51
CA CYS A 402 -7.71 -19.12 5.93
C CYS A 402 -7.73 -19.84 7.27
N TYR A 403 -7.11 -21.02 7.38
CA TYR A 403 -7.13 -21.80 8.62
C TYR A 403 -5.86 -22.64 8.80
N LEU A 404 -5.60 -23.03 10.05
CA LEU A 404 -4.46 -23.88 10.42
C LEU A 404 -4.51 -25.20 9.63
N ARG A 405 -3.39 -25.58 9.00
CA ARG A 405 -3.23 -26.86 8.31
C ARG A 405 -3.33 -28.02 9.31
N SER A 406 -3.87 -29.14 8.85
CA SER A 406 -3.75 -30.40 9.57
C SER A 406 -2.37 -31.03 9.31
N GLU A 407 -1.93 -31.93 10.17
CA GLU A 407 -0.68 -32.68 9.99
C GLU A 407 -0.69 -33.48 8.68
N ASN A 408 -1.88 -33.87 8.18
CA ASN A 408 -2.08 -34.61 6.95
C ASN A 408 -2.16 -33.71 5.69
N ASP A 409 -2.25 -32.39 5.83
CA ASP A 409 -2.17 -31.45 4.71
C ASP A 409 -0.69 -31.31 4.32
N GLY A 410 -0.23 -32.04 3.30
CA GLY A 410 1.14 -31.93 2.80
C GLY A 410 1.60 -30.48 2.55
N HIS A 411 2.91 -30.27 2.48
CA HIS A 411 3.57 -28.98 2.31
C HIS A 411 3.18 -28.26 1.02
#